data_7a771195fda82aec8c967b0e6b5c8ea9
#
_entry.id   7a771195fda82aec8c967b0e6b5c8ea9
#
_cell.length_a   1.000
_cell.length_b   1.000
_cell.length_c   1.000
_cell.angle_alpha   90.00
_cell.angle_beta   90.00
_cell.angle_gamma   90.00
#
_symmetry.space_group_name_H-M   'P 1'
#
loop_
_entity.id
_entity.type
_entity.pdbx_description
1 polymer ?
#
loop_
_entity_poly.entity_id
_entity_poly.type
_entity_poly.pdbx_seq_one_letter_code
_entity_poly.pdbx_strand_id
1 'polypeptide(L)'
;MPPFRTGATSFVYPASWAANVERLAGRVEDIELLFFAPQGPDGLPDPAELQRLVELRDRHALTYSIHTPLSASLASEDDARRAAGVAEVLRVVDATRCLSPSAYVLHVYWGDAEHGPRPSDDEAFRQRAARSLRQIIAHGLAPELLCVEYLDYDLDLLAPVIEGLELSVALDVGHLLRDGRDWAAILARYLPRTRLVQWHGTQPGGRDHQSLEHVPREVARALVEQLTAANWDGVLTLEVFEEQAFERSLALLSQLQQEITCRA
;
A
#
# COMPACT_ATOMS: atom_id res chain seq x y z
N MET A 1 -16.56 13.21 -10.98
CA MET A 1 -15.88 12.01 -10.47
C MET A 1 -14.88 12.46 -9.42
N PRO A 2 -14.58 11.67 -8.40
CA PRO A 2 -13.54 12.02 -7.44
C PRO A 2 -12.18 12.16 -8.16
N PRO A 3 -11.26 12.97 -7.62
CA PRO A 3 -9.97 13.21 -8.26
C PRO A 3 -9.00 12.02 -8.15
N PHE A 4 -9.26 11.09 -7.24
CA PHE A 4 -8.42 9.92 -6.98
C PHE A 4 -8.89 8.69 -7.76
N ARG A 5 -7.97 7.76 -8.00
CA ARG A 5 -8.23 6.47 -8.63
C ARG A 5 -8.68 5.45 -7.59
N THR A 6 -9.60 4.56 -7.98
CA THR A 6 -9.95 3.41 -7.15
C THR A 6 -9.03 2.24 -7.49
N GLY A 7 -8.46 1.62 -6.47
CA GLY A 7 -7.59 0.45 -6.58
C GLY A 7 -8.15 -0.77 -5.86
N ALA A 8 -7.56 -1.93 -6.17
CA ALA A 8 -7.81 -3.21 -5.49
C ALA A 8 -6.51 -4.00 -5.38
N THR A 9 -6.46 -4.99 -4.49
CA THR A 9 -5.31 -5.89 -4.39
C THR A 9 -5.36 -7.00 -5.43
N SER A 10 -4.23 -7.58 -5.75
CA SER A 10 -4.11 -8.76 -6.62
C SER A 10 -4.44 -10.09 -5.91
N PHE A 11 -5.05 -10.03 -4.74
CA PHE A 11 -5.42 -11.20 -3.90
C PHE A 11 -6.92 -11.33 -3.67
N VAL A 12 -7.74 -10.59 -4.40
CA VAL A 12 -9.21 -10.69 -4.31
C VAL A 12 -9.70 -12.10 -4.68
N TYR A 13 -9.01 -12.75 -5.60
CA TYR A 13 -9.33 -14.11 -6.05
C TYR A 13 -8.16 -15.06 -5.77
N PRO A 14 -8.41 -16.34 -5.43
CA PRO A 14 -7.36 -17.37 -5.28
C PRO A 14 -6.81 -17.79 -6.65
N ALA A 15 -6.06 -16.91 -7.30
CA ALA A 15 -5.55 -17.06 -8.66
C ALA A 15 -4.21 -16.34 -8.80
N SER A 16 -3.54 -16.45 -9.96
CA SER A 16 -2.31 -15.72 -10.25
C SER A 16 -2.54 -14.20 -10.34
N TRP A 17 -1.46 -13.40 -10.36
CA TRP A 17 -1.55 -11.95 -10.50
C TRP A 17 -2.32 -11.55 -11.77
N ALA A 18 -1.93 -12.09 -12.93
CA ALA A 18 -2.58 -11.76 -14.20
C ALA A 18 -4.06 -12.18 -14.22
N ALA A 19 -4.42 -13.30 -13.62
CA ALA A 19 -5.81 -13.73 -13.54
C ALA A 19 -6.65 -12.83 -12.61
N ASN A 20 -6.07 -12.33 -11.50
CA ASN A 20 -6.70 -11.30 -10.67
C ASN A 20 -6.89 -10.00 -11.46
N VAL A 21 -5.83 -9.52 -12.12
CA VAL A 21 -5.86 -8.29 -12.94
C VAL A 21 -6.92 -8.39 -14.04
N GLU A 22 -7.01 -9.52 -14.75
CA GLU A 22 -8.01 -9.71 -15.83
C GLU A 22 -9.45 -9.64 -15.31
N ARG A 23 -9.71 -10.16 -14.09
CA ARG A 23 -11.04 -10.10 -13.46
C ARG A 23 -11.39 -8.72 -12.90
N LEU A 24 -10.38 -7.95 -12.45
CA LEU A 24 -10.54 -6.62 -11.87
C LEU A 24 -10.53 -5.50 -12.91
N ALA A 25 -9.98 -5.76 -14.11
CA ALA A 25 -9.89 -4.80 -15.19
C ALA A 25 -11.24 -4.22 -15.60
N GLY A 26 -11.30 -2.90 -15.72
CA GLY A 26 -12.54 -2.15 -16.02
C GLY A 26 -13.46 -1.94 -14.81
N ARG A 27 -13.06 -2.44 -13.63
CA ARG A 27 -13.78 -2.24 -12.37
C ARG A 27 -13.04 -1.28 -11.43
N VAL A 28 -11.71 -1.28 -11.53
CA VAL A 28 -10.79 -0.40 -10.82
C VAL A 28 -9.78 0.20 -11.80
N GLU A 29 -9.03 1.20 -11.35
CA GLU A 29 -8.08 1.96 -12.16
C GLU A 29 -6.62 1.65 -11.78
N ASP A 30 -6.40 1.08 -10.59
CA ASP A 30 -5.09 0.62 -10.11
C ASP A 30 -5.21 -0.79 -9.51
N ILE A 31 -4.16 -1.57 -9.62
CA ILE A 31 -4.08 -2.86 -8.92
C ILE A 31 -2.76 -2.94 -8.18
N GLU A 32 -2.88 -3.08 -6.87
CA GLU A 32 -1.76 -3.31 -5.98
C GLU A 32 -1.32 -4.77 -6.06
N LEU A 33 -0.18 -5.00 -6.71
CA LEU A 33 0.41 -6.33 -6.84
C LEU A 33 1.15 -6.66 -5.54
N LEU A 34 0.67 -7.69 -4.84
CA LEU A 34 1.17 -8.08 -3.53
C LEU A 34 2.25 -9.16 -3.65
N PHE A 35 3.43 -8.90 -3.05
CA PHE A 35 4.58 -9.81 -3.07
C PHE A 35 4.87 -10.44 -1.69
N PHE A 36 3.92 -10.42 -0.77
CA PHE A 36 4.10 -10.98 0.57
C PHE A 36 3.78 -12.47 0.70
N ALA A 37 3.23 -13.09 -0.34
CA ALA A 37 3.05 -14.55 -0.39
C ALA A 37 3.77 -15.12 -1.61
N PRO A 38 4.52 -16.22 -1.49
CA PRO A 38 5.22 -16.80 -2.61
C PRO A 38 4.24 -17.31 -3.67
N GLN A 39 4.30 -16.72 -4.84
CA GLN A 39 3.61 -17.18 -6.05
C GLN A 39 4.71 -17.47 -7.08
N GLY A 40 4.99 -18.75 -7.34
CA GLY A 40 6.10 -19.15 -8.20
C GLY A 40 7.39 -19.49 -7.46
N PRO A 41 8.43 -19.97 -8.16
CA PRO A 41 9.64 -20.56 -7.56
C PRO A 41 10.42 -19.64 -6.62
N ASP A 42 10.39 -18.34 -6.89
CA ASP A 42 11.13 -17.32 -6.13
C ASP A 42 10.22 -16.23 -5.54
N GLY A 43 8.89 -16.47 -5.46
CA GLY A 43 7.93 -15.46 -5.04
C GLY A 43 7.78 -14.31 -6.03
N LEU A 44 8.22 -14.47 -7.28
CA LEU A 44 8.14 -13.50 -8.35
C LEU A 44 7.35 -14.06 -9.54
N PRO A 45 6.67 -13.19 -10.33
CA PRO A 45 6.04 -13.62 -11.57
C PRO A 45 7.10 -14.09 -12.57
N ASP A 46 6.78 -15.13 -13.30
CA ASP A 46 7.61 -15.55 -14.42
C ASP A 46 7.53 -14.56 -15.60
N PRO A 47 8.41 -14.67 -16.62
CA PRO A 47 8.39 -13.75 -17.76
C PRO A 47 7.08 -13.73 -18.54
N ALA A 48 6.34 -14.84 -18.60
CA ALA A 48 5.05 -14.91 -19.30
C ALA A 48 3.95 -14.19 -18.50
N GLU A 49 3.95 -14.35 -17.18
CA GLU A 49 3.08 -13.61 -16.27
C GLU A 49 3.34 -12.10 -16.34
N LEU A 50 4.60 -11.66 -16.31
CA LEU A 50 4.98 -10.25 -16.47
C LEU A 50 4.52 -9.68 -17.81
N GLN A 51 4.74 -10.42 -18.92
CA GLN A 51 4.27 -10.01 -20.23
C GLN A 51 2.75 -9.85 -20.25
N ARG A 52 2.02 -10.77 -19.62
CA ARG A 52 0.56 -10.70 -19.51
C ARG A 52 0.10 -9.49 -18.71
N LEU A 53 0.79 -9.17 -17.60
CA LEU A 53 0.51 -7.98 -16.80
C LEU A 53 0.71 -6.69 -17.61
N VAL A 54 1.79 -6.59 -18.42
CA VAL A 54 2.02 -5.46 -19.33
C VAL A 54 0.86 -5.32 -20.32
N GLU A 55 0.46 -6.42 -20.98
CA GLU A 55 -0.63 -6.42 -21.94
C GLU A 55 -1.98 -5.99 -21.31
N LEU A 56 -2.26 -6.44 -20.09
CA LEU A 56 -3.48 -6.08 -19.37
C LEU A 56 -3.46 -4.60 -18.97
N ARG A 57 -2.33 -4.08 -18.47
CA ARG A 57 -2.15 -2.66 -18.19
C ARG A 57 -2.47 -1.82 -19.41
N ASP A 58 -1.85 -2.13 -20.56
CA ASP A 58 -1.95 -1.32 -21.76
C ASP A 58 -3.36 -1.41 -22.38
N ARG A 59 -3.97 -2.62 -22.35
CA ARG A 59 -5.32 -2.84 -22.86
C ARG A 59 -6.40 -2.11 -22.08
N HIS A 60 -6.25 -2.04 -20.75
CA HIS A 60 -7.29 -1.52 -19.85
C HIS A 60 -6.93 -0.16 -19.25
N ALA A 61 -5.82 0.45 -19.67
CA ALA A 61 -5.29 1.70 -19.12
C ALA A 61 -5.17 1.67 -17.57
N LEU A 62 -4.74 0.51 -17.03
CA LEU A 62 -4.52 0.32 -15.61
C LEU A 62 -3.18 0.93 -15.19
N THR A 63 -3.08 1.25 -13.90
CA THR A 63 -1.80 1.44 -13.22
C THR A 63 -1.55 0.30 -12.24
N TYR A 64 -0.29 0.11 -11.87
CA TYR A 64 0.09 -0.82 -10.81
C TYR A 64 0.78 -0.08 -9.69
N SER A 65 0.43 -0.41 -8.46
CA SER A 65 1.27 -0.23 -7.28
C SER A 65 1.82 -1.59 -6.86
N ILE A 66 2.94 -1.58 -6.17
CA ILE A 66 3.65 -2.82 -5.77
C ILE A 66 3.77 -2.83 -4.27
N HIS A 67 3.20 -3.83 -3.63
CA HIS A 67 3.45 -4.09 -2.22
C HIS A 67 4.65 -5.02 -2.08
N THR A 68 5.71 -4.54 -1.44
CA THR A 68 6.95 -5.31 -1.29
C THR A 68 6.83 -6.38 -0.20
N PRO A 69 7.77 -7.36 -0.14
CA PRO A 69 7.69 -8.44 0.83
C PRO A 69 7.68 -7.96 2.28
N LEU A 70 6.76 -8.50 3.08
CA LEU A 70 6.65 -8.22 4.52
C LEU A 70 7.88 -8.67 5.31
N SER A 71 8.61 -9.68 4.80
CA SER A 71 9.85 -10.21 5.39
C SER A 71 11.05 -9.26 5.31
N ALA A 72 10.96 -8.18 4.53
CA ALA A 72 12.06 -7.26 4.30
C ALA A 72 12.36 -6.37 5.52
N SER A 73 13.22 -6.86 6.43
CA SER A 73 13.59 -6.18 7.69
C SER A 73 14.53 -4.99 7.44
N LEU A 74 14.01 -3.90 6.89
CA LEU A 74 14.81 -2.74 6.42
C LEU A 74 15.49 -1.94 7.54
N ALA A 75 15.06 -2.09 8.80
CA ALA A 75 15.65 -1.39 9.95
C ALA A 75 16.16 -2.36 11.04
N SER A 76 16.37 -3.63 10.72
CA SER A 76 16.93 -4.62 11.66
C SER A 76 18.27 -4.16 12.24
N GLU A 77 18.53 -4.54 13.49
CA GLU A 77 19.83 -4.37 14.15
C GLU A 77 20.90 -5.30 13.55
N ASP A 78 20.50 -6.46 13.06
CA ASP A 78 21.37 -7.38 12.35
C ASP A 78 21.65 -6.86 10.93
N ASP A 79 22.93 -6.55 10.66
CA ASP A 79 23.38 -6.02 9.36
C ASP A 79 23.15 -7.02 8.22
N ALA A 80 23.33 -8.32 8.44
CA ALA A 80 23.14 -9.34 7.40
C ALA A 80 21.66 -9.47 7.04
N ARG A 81 20.78 -9.46 8.04
CA ARG A 81 19.34 -9.47 7.84
C ARG A 81 18.84 -8.23 7.11
N ARG A 82 19.33 -7.06 7.52
CA ARG A 82 19.01 -5.80 6.86
C ARG A 82 19.45 -5.79 5.39
N ALA A 83 20.67 -6.29 5.12
CA ALA A 83 21.16 -6.45 3.74
C ALA A 83 20.30 -7.42 2.92
N ALA A 84 19.87 -8.53 3.52
CA ALA A 84 18.95 -9.48 2.89
C ALA A 84 17.59 -8.83 2.57
N GLY A 85 17.03 -8.05 3.50
CA GLY A 85 15.78 -7.32 3.28
C GLY A 85 15.88 -6.31 2.12
N VAL A 86 16.97 -5.56 2.05
CA VAL A 86 17.24 -4.66 0.90
C VAL A 86 17.32 -5.45 -0.40
N ALA A 87 18.04 -6.57 -0.43
CA ALA A 87 18.17 -7.41 -1.62
C ALA A 87 16.81 -7.98 -2.05
N GLU A 88 15.95 -8.34 -1.10
CA GLU A 88 14.60 -8.83 -1.38
C GLU A 88 13.73 -7.77 -2.04
N VAL A 89 13.71 -6.55 -1.52
CA VAL A 89 13.02 -5.41 -2.13
C VAL A 89 13.55 -5.14 -3.54
N LEU A 90 14.87 -5.13 -3.72
CA LEU A 90 15.48 -4.86 -5.02
C LEU A 90 15.14 -5.93 -6.07
N ARG A 91 15.03 -7.20 -5.68
CA ARG A 91 14.56 -8.28 -6.58
C ARG A 91 13.14 -7.99 -7.10
N VAL A 92 12.22 -7.56 -6.23
CA VAL A 92 10.86 -7.18 -6.63
C VAL A 92 10.88 -5.96 -7.54
N VAL A 93 11.65 -4.93 -7.19
CA VAL A 93 11.82 -3.72 -8.01
C VAL A 93 12.30 -4.08 -9.41
N ASP A 94 13.35 -4.89 -9.53
CA ASP A 94 13.91 -5.29 -10.83
C ASP A 94 12.92 -6.10 -11.66
N ALA A 95 12.21 -7.05 -11.03
CA ALA A 95 11.20 -7.87 -11.72
C ALA A 95 10.02 -7.02 -12.22
N THR A 96 9.63 -5.96 -11.49
CA THR A 96 8.41 -5.19 -11.78
C THR A 96 8.65 -3.89 -12.54
N ARG A 97 9.89 -3.47 -12.81
CA ARG A 97 10.20 -2.22 -13.55
C ARG A 97 9.49 -2.13 -14.91
N CYS A 98 9.33 -3.24 -15.61
CA CYS A 98 8.63 -3.28 -16.90
C CYS A 98 7.14 -2.92 -16.80
N LEU A 99 6.56 -3.02 -15.60
CA LEU A 99 5.18 -2.64 -15.33
C LEU A 99 5.03 -1.12 -15.11
N SER A 100 6.12 -0.37 -14.97
CA SER A 100 6.13 1.08 -14.68
C SER A 100 5.26 1.44 -13.48
N PRO A 101 5.52 0.86 -12.27
CA PRO A 101 4.64 1.06 -11.13
C PRO A 101 4.55 2.52 -10.70
N SER A 102 3.36 2.90 -10.21
CA SER A 102 3.08 4.23 -9.66
C SER A 102 3.60 4.40 -8.22
N ALA A 103 3.80 3.29 -7.50
CA ALA A 103 4.28 3.26 -6.12
C ALA A 103 4.89 1.89 -5.79
N TYR A 104 5.83 1.89 -4.83
CA TYR A 104 6.31 0.71 -4.12
C TYR A 104 6.04 0.89 -2.64
N VAL A 105 5.13 0.12 -2.09
CA VAL A 105 4.76 0.14 -0.67
C VAL A 105 5.77 -0.67 0.13
N LEU A 106 6.29 -0.08 1.19
CA LEU A 106 7.38 -0.63 2.00
C LEU A 106 6.99 -0.66 3.47
N HIS A 107 7.16 -1.81 4.09
CA HIS A 107 7.19 -1.92 5.54
C HIS A 107 8.59 -1.61 6.06
N VAL A 108 8.70 -0.79 7.09
CA VAL A 108 9.99 -0.47 7.73
C VAL A 108 9.96 -0.98 9.16
N TYR A 109 10.27 -2.26 9.32
CA TYR A 109 10.33 -2.91 10.63
C TYR A 109 11.76 -3.00 11.19
N TRP A 110 11.83 -3.10 12.51
CA TRP A 110 13.06 -3.23 13.28
C TRP A 110 13.43 -4.68 13.63
N GLY A 111 12.50 -5.64 13.49
CA GLY A 111 12.67 -7.04 13.88
C GLY A 111 12.32 -8.01 12.77
N ASP A 112 12.09 -9.26 13.18
CA ASP A 112 11.79 -10.38 12.29
C ASP A 112 10.30 -10.59 12.06
N ALA A 113 9.47 -9.84 12.79
CA ALA A 113 8.03 -9.94 12.77
C ALA A 113 7.41 -8.54 12.81
N GLU A 114 6.25 -8.43 12.24
CA GLU A 114 5.45 -7.20 12.18
C GLU A 114 5.15 -6.60 13.56
N HIS A 115 5.20 -7.37 14.63
CA HIS A 115 4.83 -6.97 15.99
C HIS A 115 5.95 -7.22 17.01
N GLY A 116 7.20 -7.01 16.62
CA GLY A 116 8.32 -7.07 17.53
C GLY A 116 8.32 -5.90 18.53
N PRO A 117 9.07 -6.02 19.66
CA PRO A 117 9.20 -4.92 20.60
C PRO A 117 9.82 -3.69 19.93
N ARG A 118 9.24 -2.51 20.20
CA ARG A 118 9.77 -1.24 19.70
C ARG A 118 11.26 -1.09 20.06
N PRO A 119 12.11 -0.58 19.14
CA PRO A 119 13.50 -0.32 19.44
C PRO A 119 13.63 0.67 20.62
N SER A 120 14.61 0.45 21.46
CA SER A 120 14.90 1.33 22.60
C SER A 120 15.57 2.64 22.18
N ASP A 121 16.12 2.71 20.99
CA ASP A 121 16.83 3.87 20.43
C ASP A 121 16.22 4.24 19.07
N ASP A 122 15.35 5.25 19.09
CA ASP A 122 14.65 5.76 17.92
C ASP A 122 15.62 6.35 16.88
N GLU A 123 16.73 6.95 17.31
CA GLU A 123 17.71 7.53 16.39
C GLU A 123 18.49 6.44 15.65
N ALA A 124 18.95 5.41 16.37
CA ALA A 124 19.60 4.27 15.73
C ALA A 124 18.67 3.54 14.75
N PHE A 125 17.38 3.42 15.08
CA PHE A 125 16.37 2.87 14.20
C PHE A 125 16.24 3.71 12.90
N ARG A 126 16.08 5.03 13.02
CA ARG A 126 16.02 5.95 11.86
C ARG A 126 17.25 5.87 10.98
N GLN A 127 18.45 5.78 11.59
CA GLN A 127 19.69 5.66 10.83
C GLN A 127 19.78 4.37 10.04
N ARG A 128 19.34 3.24 10.61
CA ARG A 128 19.28 1.94 9.92
C ARG A 128 18.29 1.98 8.77
N ALA A 129 17.07 2.47 9.01
CA ALA A 129 16.04 2.66 7.98
C ALA A 129 16.56 3.55 6.83
N ALA A 130 17.09 4.72 7.15
CA ALA A 130 17.65 5.64 6.17
C ALA A 130 18.78 5.04 5.34
N ARG A 131 19.62 4.18 5.94
CA ARG A 131 20.69 3.49 5.21
C ARG A 131 20.14 2.52 4.18
N SER A 132 19.16 1.70 4.55
CA SER A 132 18.51 0.75 3.66
C SER A 132 17.77 1.45 2.52
N LEU A 133 17.00 2.49 2.84
CA LEU A 133 16.24 3.25 1.85
C LEU A 133 17.16 3.98 0.86
N ARG A 134 18.30 4.55 1.30
CA ARG A 134 19.31 5.12 0.40
C ARG A 134 19.91 4.07 -0.55
N GLN A 135 20.10 2.84 -0.11
CA GLN A 135 20.57 1.76 -0.98
C GLN A 135 19.54 1.43 -2.07
N ILE A 136 18.24 1.39 -1.71
CA ILE A 136 17.17 1.16 -2.67
C ILE A 136 17.09 2.32 -3.69
N ILE A 137 17.17 3.57 -3.22
CA ILE A 137 17.23 4.76 -4.09
C ILE A 137 18.44 4.71 -5.02
N ALA A 138 19.62 4.37 -4.49
CA ALA A 138 20.86 4.29 -5.27
C ALA A 138 20.80 3.22 -6.38
N HIS A 139 19.88 2.25 -6.29
CA HIS A 139 19.60 1.28 -7.36
C HIS A 139 18.81 1.88 -8.54
N GLY A 140 18.57 3.19 -8.52
CA GLY A 140 17.95 3.95 -9.62
C GLY A 140 16.43 4.01 -9.52
N LEU A 141 15.86 3.95 -8.31
CA LEU A 141 14.45 4.18 -8.08
C LEU A 141 14.25 5.63 -7.62
N ALA A 142 13.29 6.32 -8.21
CA ALA A 142 12.91 7.66 -7.80
C ALA A 142 12.36 7.64 -6.36
N PRO A 143 12.88 8.50 -5.44
CA PRO A 143 12.49 8.45 -4.03
C PRO A 143 10.99 8.56 -3.80
N GLU A 144 10.30 9.37 -4.58
CA GLU A 144 8.85 9.58 -4.49
C GLU A 144 8.02 8.35 -4.85
N LEU A 145 8.60 7.33 -5.50
CA LEU A 145 7.91 6.07 -5.73
C LEU A 145 7.95 5.14 -4.52
N LEU A 146 8.84 5.40 -3.55
CA LEU A 146 8.93 4.61 -2.33
C LEU A 146 7.94 5.16 -1.30
N CYS A 147 6.91 4.40 -1.00
CA CYS A 147 5.86 4.74 -0.06
C CYS A 147 6.07 3.97 1.24
N VAL A 148 6.50 4.67 2.29
CA VAL A 148 6.56 4.07 3.63
C VAL A 148 5.14 3.91 4.14
N GLU A 149 4.78 2.67 4.51
CA GLU A 149 3.44 2.38 4.99
C GLU A 149 3.28 2.73 6.47
N TYR A 150 2.09 3.27 6.80
CA TYR A 150 1.67 3.40 8.20
C TYR A 150 1.26 2.01 8.72
N LEU A 151 1.96 1.58 9.78
CA LEU A 151 1.75 0.29 10.42
C LEU A 151 1.25 0.46 11.86
N ASP A 152 1.65 -0.44 12.75
CA ASP A 152 1.31 -0.48 14.17
C ASP A 152 2.09 0.51 15.04
N TYR A 153 2.98 1.32 14.48
CA TYR A 153 3.74 2.37 15.17
C TYR A 153 3.45 3.76 14.60
N ASP A 154 3.79 4.79 15.36
CA ASP A 154 3.62 6.16 14.93
C ASP A 154 4.57 6.50 13.78
N LEU A 155 4.02 6.87 12.61
CA LEU A 155 4.80 7.25 11.42
C LEU A 155 5.72 8.45 11.70
N ASP A 156 5.41 9.27 12.72
CA ASP A 156 6.27 10.35 13.17
C ASP A 156 7.67 9.87 13.57
N LEU A 157 7.81 8.60 13.96
CA LEU A 157 9.10 7.99 14.19
C LEU A 157 10.00 8.03 12.95
N LEU A 158 9.43 7.86 11.76
CA LEU A 158 10.13 7.88 10.49
C LEU A 158 10.02 9.22 9.74
N ALA A 159 9.25 10.20 10.22
CA ALA A 159 9.05 11.47 9.53
C ALA A 159 10.37 12.14 9.11
N PRO A 160 11.43 12.22 9.96
CA PRO A 160 12.70 12.81 9.53
C PRO A 160 13.38 12.05 8.37
N VAL A 161 13.17 10.72 8.27
CA VAL A 161 13.73 9.90 7.18
C VAL A 161 12.91 10.11 5.92
N ILE A 162 11.59 10.09 6.02
CA ILE A 162 10.64 10.31 4.91
C ILE A 162 10.91 11.69 4.29
N GLU A 163 11.00 12.72 5.11
CA GLU A 163 11.26 14.10 4.66
C GLU A 163 12.66 14.26 4.07
N GLY A 164 13.68 13.76 4.79
CA GLY A 164 15.08 13.91 4.39
C GLY A 164 15.49 13.11 3.15
N LEU A 165 14.72 12.10 2.77
CA LEU A 165 14.90 11.30 1.56
C LEU A 165 13.84 11.58 0.48
N GLU A 166 12.92 12.52 0.71
CA GLU A 166 11.83 12.91 -0.20
C GLU A 166 10.91 11.72 -0.57
N LEU A 167 10.70 10.80 0.39
CA LEU A 167 9.85 9.63 0.21
C LEU A 167 8.36 10.00 0.24
N SER A 168 7.55 9.12 -0.29
CA SER A 168 6.10 9.15 -0.16
C SER A 168 5.61 8.28 1.00
N VAL A 169 4.31 8.30 1.22
CA VAL A 169 3.62 7.56 2.27
C VAL A 169 2.50 6.72 1.66
N ALA A 170 2.31 5.51 2.18
CA ALA A 170 1.10 4.73 2.05
C ALA A 170 0.37 4.78 3.40
N LEU A 171 -0.87 5.27 3.42
CA LEU A 171 -1.66 5.34 4.64
C LEU A 171 -2.68 4.21 4.67
N ASP A 172 -2.47 3.22 5.53
CA ASP A 172 -3.49 2.23 5.81
C ASP A 172 -4.49 2.77 6.83
N VAL A 173 -5.61 3.27 6.32
CA VAL A 173 -6.71 3.80 7.15
C VAL A 173 -7.45 2.68 7.87
N GLY A 174 -7.46 1.46 7.34
CA GLY A 174 -8.01 0.30 8.02
C GLY A 174 -7.26 0.00 9.31
N HIS A 175 -5.94 -0.01 9.28
CA HIS A 175 -5.08 -0.17 10.46
C HIS A 175 -5.23 1.00 11.45
N LEU A 176 -5.29 2.24 10.96
CA LEU A 176 -5.55 3.40 11.82
C LEU A 176 -6.87 3.26 12.60
N LEU A 177 -7.93 2.82 11.93
CA LEU A 177 -9.23 2.59 12.56
C LEU A 177 -9.19 1.40 13.55
N ARG A 178 -8.54 0.30 13.17
CA ARG A 178 -8.35 -0.86 14.04
C ARG A 178 -7.68 -0.48 15.36
N ASP A 179 -6.66 0.36 15.28
CA ASP A 179 -5.82 0.75 16.41
C ASP A 179 -6.38 1.97 17.17
N GLY A 180 -7.58 2.44 16.80
CA GLY A 180 -8.24 3.57 17.46
C GLY A 180 -7.49 4.89 17.33
N ARG A 181 -6.71 5.07 16.26
CA ARG A 181 -5.91 6.28 16.01
C ARG A 181 -6.79 7.38 15.41
N ASP A 182 -6.40 8.62 15.60
CA ASP A 182 -7.04 9.77 14.94
C ASP A 182 -6.65 9.79 13.46
N TRP A 183 -7.31 8.93 12.67
CA TRP A 183 -7.06 8.78 11.25
C TRP A 183 -7.20 10.09 10.48
N ALA A 184 -8.15 10.96 10.88
CA ALA A 184 -8.41 12.19 10.16
C ALA A 184 -7.27 13.20 10.33
N ALA A 185 -6.73 13.34 11.55
CA ALA A 185 -5.56 14.18 11.81
C ALA A 185 -4.30 13.63 11.12
N ILE A 186 -4.10 12.30 11.15
CA ILE A 186 -2.96 11.64 10.51
C ILE A 186 -3.06 11.80 8.99
N LEU A 187 -4.23 11.56 8.39
CA LEU A 187 -4.45 11.78 6.97
C LEU A 187 -4.16 13.24 6.59
N ALA A 188 -4.72 14.21 7.30
CA ALA A 188 -4.50 15.63 7.01
C ALA A 188 -3.00 16.00 7.04
N ARG A 189 -2.25 15.42 7.98
CA ARG A 189 -0.81 15.68 8.13
C ARG A 189 0.02 15.11 6.99
N TYR A 190 -0.24 13.85 6.60
CA TYR A 190 0.57 13.13 5.63
C TYR A 190 0.05 13.20 4.19
N LEU A 191 -1.18 13.67 3.96
CA LEU A 191 -1.81 13.72 2.64
C LEU A 191 -0.94 14.35 1.54
N PRO A 192 -0.18 15.44 1.80
CA PRO A 192 0.69 16.03 0.77
C PRO A 192 1.81 15.10 0.24
N ARG A 193 2.12 14.04 0.99
CA ARG A 193 3.11 13.01 0.62
C ARG A 193 2.49 11.64 0.36
N THR A 194 1.17 11.50 0.57
CA THR A 194 0.47 10.23 0.40
C THR A 194 0.18 9.97 -1.06
N ARG A 195 0.71 8.88 -1.60
CA ARG A 195 0.41 8.39 -2.95
C ARG A 195 -0.64 7.30 -2.95
N LEU A 196 -0.72 6.54 -1.86
CA LEU A 196 -1.63 5.41 -1.70
C LEU A 196 -2.34 5.51 -0.35
N VAL A 197 -3.64 5.33 -0.37
CA VAL A 197 -4.46 5.10 0.82
C VAL A 197 -5.01 3.69 0.72
N GLN A 198 -4.61 2.81 1.64
CA GLN A 198 -5.17 1.48 1.78
C GLN A 198 -6.36 1.54 2.72
N TRP A 199 -7.43 0.85 2.38
CA TRP A 199 -8.66 0.93 3.13
C TRP A 199 -9.39 -0.40 3.17
N HIS A 200 -9.65 -0.87 4.38
CA HIS A 200 -10.41 -2.07 4.68
C HIS A 200 -11.24 -1.88 5.95
N GLY A 201 -12.22 -2.74 6.17
CA GLY A 201 -12.97 -2.81 7.41
C GLY A 201 -12.30 -3.73 8.43
N THR A 202 -12.73 -3.62 9.69
CA THR A 202 -12.31 -4.49 10.79
C THR A 202 -13.52 -5.05 11.52
N GLN A 203 -13.45 -6.32 11.93
CA GLN A 203 -14.48 -6.96 12.74
C GLN A 203 -14.08 -7.02 14.23
N PRO A 204 -15.06 -7.14 15.14
CA PRO A 204 -14.78 -7.42 16.53
C PRO A 204 -13.85 -8.62 16.70
N GLY A 205 -12.82 -8.48 17.55
CA GLY A 205 -11.76 -9.48 17.71
C GLY A 205 -10.50 -9.21 16.87
N GLY A 206 -10.44 -8.06 16.18
CA GLY A 206 -9.22 -7.59 15.49
C GLY A 206 -9.00 -8.21 14.12
N ARG A 207 -10.00 -8.88 13.52
CA ARG A 207 -9.89 -9.34 12.14
C ARG A 207 -9.97 -8.14 11.20
N ASP A 208 -8.90 -7.85 10.51
CA ASP A 208 -8.76 -6.79 9.49
C ASP A 208 -8.98 -7.31 8.06
N HIS A 209 -8.75 -6.46 7.08
CA HIS A 209 -8.98 -6.70 5.65
C HIS A 209 -10.39 -7.22 5.33
N GLN A 210 -11.37 -6.73 6.08
CA GLN A 210 -12.79 -7.05 5.89
C GLN A 210 -13.47 -6.02 4.98
N SER A 211 -14.70 -6.34 4.55
CA SER A 211 -15.53 -5.42 3.78
C SER A 211 -15.69 -4.07 4.48
N LEU A 212 -15.72 -2.98 3.71
CA LEU A 212 -15.98 -1.61 4.19
C LEU A 212 -17.33 -1.45 4.88
N GLU A 213 -18.25 -2.41 4.76
CA GLU A 213 -19.50 -2.42 5.55
C GLU A 213 -19.25 -2.47 7.06
N HIS A 214 -18.06 -2.91 7.48
CA HIS A 214 -17.64 -2.89 8.89
C HIS A 214 -17.08 -1.53 9.36
N VAL A 215 -16.91 -0.57 8.45
CA VAL A 215 -16.57 0.82 8.81
C VAL A 215 -17.86 1.60 9.07
N PRO A 216 -17.96 2.37 10.16
CA PRO A 216 -19.11 3.27 10.37
C PRO A 216 -19.31 4.18 9.16
N ARG A 217 -20.55 4.27 8.68
CA ARG A 217 -20.85 4.99 7.42
C ARG A 217 -20.43 6.46 7.45
N GLU A 218 -20.54 7.12 8.58
CA GLU A 218 -20.08 8.49 8.80
C GLU A 218 -18.55 8.63 8.65
N VAL A 219 -17.78 7.65 9.13
CA VAL A 219 -16.32 7.59 8.97
C VAL A 219 -15.97 7.36 7.50
N ALA A 220 -16.65 6.40 6.86
CA ALA A 220 -16.44 6.10 5.46
C ALA A 220 -16.72 7.32 4.57
N ARG A 221 -17.81 8.03 4.83
CA ARG A 221 -18.15 9.27 4.14
C ARG A 221 -17.10 10.36 4.36
N ALA A 222 -16.70 10.58 5.62
CA ALA A 222 -15.74 11.62 5.98
C ALA A 222 -14.39 11.42 5.29
N LEU A 223 -13.92 10.16 5.15
CA LEU A 223 -12.69 9.84 4.42
C LEU A 223 -12.80 10.26 2.93
N VAL A 224 -13.86 9.84 2.25
CA VAL A 224 -14.05 10.16 0.83
C VAL A 224 -14.23 11.67 0.61
N GLU A 225 -14.95 12.35 1.52
CA GLU A 225 -15.11 13.82 1.50
C GLU A 225 -13.77 14.53 1.68
N GLN A 226 -12.94 14.10 2.62
CA GLN A 226 -11.63 14.70 2.89
C GLN A 226 -10.68 14.55 1.69
N LEU A 227 -10.59 13.35 1.09
CA LEU A 227 -9.79 13.10 -0.11
C LEU A 227 -10.27 13.94 -1.30
N THR A 228 -11.60 14.04 -1.49
CA THR A 228 -12.20 14.80 -2.56
C THR A 228 -11.99 16.31 -2.38
N ALA A 229 -12.20 16.83 -1.18
CA ALA A 229 -12.02 18.25 -0.85
C ALA A 229 -10.55 18.71 -1.00
N ALA A 230 -9.60 17.82 -0.72
CA ALA A 230 -8.18 18.07 -0.92
C ALA A 230 -7.75 17.98 -2.40
N ASN A 231 -8.64 17.60 -3.31
CA ASN A 231 -8.32 17.29 -4.71
C ASN A 231 -7.14 16.31 -4.84
N TRP A 232 -7.10 15.32 -3.94
CA TRP A 232 -6.03 14.32 -3.91
C TRP A 232 -6.16 13.36 -5.10
N ASP A 233 -5.09 13.17 -5.85
CA ASP A 233 -5.05 12.43 -7.12
C ASP A 233 -4.34 11.05 -7.03
N GLY A 234 -4.11 10.57 -5.79
CA GLY A 234 -3.48 9.27 -5.54
C GLY A 234 -4.40 8.08 -5.83
N VAL A 235 -4.08 6.94 -5.21
CA VAL A 235 -4.84 5.69 -5.32
C VAL A 235 -5.50 5.34 -3.98
N LEU A 236 -6.80 5.14 -3.99
CA LEU A 236 -7.54 4.56 -2.87
C LEU A 236 -7.73 3.07 -3.12
N THR A 237 -6.89 2.25 -2.50
CA THR A 237 -6.90 0.78 -2.65
C THR A 237 -7.87 0.14 -1.66
N LEU A 238 -8.83 -0.64 -2.17
CA LEU A 238 -9.64 -1.54 -1.36
C LEU A 238 -8.78 -2.76 -0.98
N GLU A 239 -8.20 -2.72 0.23
CA GLU A 239 -7.28 -3.77 0.69
C GLU A 239 -8.03 -4.91 1.36
N VAL A 240 -8.70 -5.69 0.53
CA VAL A 240 -9.47 -6.88 0.93
C VAL A 240 -9.06 -8.09 0.09
N PHE A 241 -9.14 -9.29 0.68
CA PHE A 241 -8.58 -10.52 0.12
C PHE A 241 -9.65 -11.57 -0.20
N GLU A 242 -10.91 -11.17 -0.29
CA GLU A 242 -12.02 -12.04 -0.63
C GLU A 242 -12.96 -11.33 -1.62
N GLU A 243 -13.45 -12.08 -2.61
CA GLU A 243 -14.35 -11.57 -3.66
C GLU A 243 -15.58 -10.86 -3.07
N GLN A 244 -16.24 -11.48 -2.09
CA GLN A 244 -17.45 -10.88 -1.48
C GLN A 244 -17.13 -9.58 -0.73
N ALA A 245 -16.00 -9.52 -0.03
CA ALA A 245 -15.55 -8.31 0.67
C ALA A 245 -15.25 -7.20 -0.34
N PHE A 246 -14.61 -7.53 -1.46
CA PHE A 246 -14.35 -6.59 -2.55
C PHE A 246 -15.64 -6.04 -3.17
N GLU A 247 -16.57 -6.92 -3.54
CA GLU A 247 -17.86 -6.52 -4.15
C GLU A 247 -18.62 -5.51 -3.27
N ARG A 248 -18.74 -5.81 -1.99
CA ARG A 248 -19.43 -4.95 -1.03
C ARG A 248 -18.68 -3.64 -0.80
N SER A 249 -17.36 -3.68 -0.70
CA SER A 249 -16.52 -2.50 -0.53
C SER A 249 -16.59 -1.56 -1.73
N LEU A 250 -16.51 -2.10 -2.94
CA LEU A 250 -16.61 -1.33 -4.19
C LEU A 250 -17.99 -0.70 -4.34
N ALA A 251 -19.05 -1.44 -4.01
CA ALA A 251 -20.42 -0.92 -4.05
C ALA A 251 -20.61 0.23 -3.07
N LEU A 252 -20.13 0.10 -1.83
CA LEU A 252 -20.21 1.16 -0.83
C LEU A 252 -19.40 2.41 -1.26
N LEU A 253 -18.16 2.22 -1.73
CA LEU A 253 -17.34 3.33 -2.21
C LEU A 253 -18.01 4.07 -3.36
N SER A 254 -18.52 3.33 -4.35
CA SER A 254 -19.22 3.92 -5.51
C SER A 254 -20.45 4.72 -5.08
N GLN A 255 -21.22 4.23 -4.10
CA GLN A 255 -22.37 4.94 -3.55
C GLN A 255 -21.95 6.25 -2.85
N LEU A 256 -20.89 6.21 -2.04
CA LEU A 256 -20.38 7.40 -1.34
C LEU A 256 -19.88 8.46 -2.33
N GLN A 257 -19.17 8.05 -3.39
CA GLN A 257 -18.69 8.94 -4.45
C GLN A 257 -19.86 9.63 -5.17
N GLN A 258 -20.93 8.89 -5.48
CA GLN A 258 -22.15 9.47 -6.11
C GLN A 258 -22.84 10.47 -5.17
N GLU A 259 -23.02 10.12 -3.90
CA GLU A 259 -23.64 11.00 -2.91
C GLU A 259 -22.88 12.33 -2.72
N ILE A 260 -21.54 12.29 -2.76
CA ILE A 260 -20.69 13.48 -2.62
C ILE A 260 -20.76 14.33 -3.89
N THR A 261 -20.68 13.71 -5.07
CA THR A 261 -20.75 14.42 -6.36
C THR A 261 -22.11 15.09 -6.57
N CYS A 262 -23.21 14.51 -6.11
CA CYS A 262 -24.55 15.11 -6.23
C CYS A 262 -24.80 16.29 -5.28
N ARG A 263 -23.92 16.52 -4.29
CA ARG A 263 -24.04 17.62 -3.31
C ARG A 263 -23.13 18.82 -3.64
N ALA A 264 -22.13 18.60 -4.49
CA ALA A 264 -21.21 19.64 -4.94
C ALA A 264 -21.77 20.37 -6.18
#